data_47faf277c13106bb21525894fa0bc217
#
_entry.id   47faf277c13106bb21525894fa0bc217
#
_cell.length_a   1.000
_cell.length_b   1.000
_cell.length_c   1.000
_cell.angle_alpha   90.00
_cell.angle_beta   90.00
_cell.angle_gamma   90.00
#
_symmetry.space_group_name_H-M   'P 1'
#
loop_
_entity.id
_entity.type
_entity.pdbx_description
1 polymer ?
#
loop_
_entity_poly.entity_id
_entity_poly.type
_entity_poly.pdbx_seq_one_letter_code
_entity_poly.pdbx_strand_id
1 'polypeptide(L)'
;MDVIPEVVGSLDKKRDGSQNKWNMPSTCPCGEFKINFIQDEKVPRCSGGTSCKIAKKESIIFFASRTGLEIDGMSKETIESLLTFDLIKEVEDIFSLKYEDLIKLPQWEDKKASNLITSIEKSIKSPPSRLLTALGIRFIGKRTANLLIQNFGSINKILDANSEDLEKIHGISVSVINSLNEWKLVEKNLLTLNTLQEKGFNFEEINTVIDSELSGKTFVITGTLQNSNRQDFINLIEKNGGSVTTSISKNTD
;
A
#
# COMPACT_ATOMS: atom_id res chain seq x y z
N MET A 1 -13.32 -4.12 -24.19
CA MET A 1 -14.00 -3.22 -23.23
C MET A 1 -14.30 -4.05 -21.99
N ASP A 2 -13.58 -3.84 -20.93
CA ASP A 2 -13.88 -4.51 -19.67
C ASP A 2 -15.16 -3.88 -19.10
N VAL A 3 -16.24 -4.62 -19.13
CA VAL A 3 -17.51 -4.20 -18.54
C VAL A 3 -17.46 -4.54 -17.06
N ILE A 4 -17.46 -3.53 -16.21
CA ILE A 4 -17.61 -3.73 -14.76
C ILE A 4 -19.06 -4.15 -14.53
N PRO A 5 -19.33 -5.37 -14.01
CA PRO A 5 -20.69 -5.82 -13.78
C PRO A 5 -21.33 -5.00 -12.66
N GLU A 6 -22.53 -4.51 -12.88
CA GLU A 6 -23.34 -3.80 -11.89
C GLU A 6 -24.50 -4.66 -11.42
N VAL A 7 -24.75 -4.69 -10.12
CA VAL A 7 -25.92 -5.36 -9.55
C VAL A 7 -27.11 -4.42 -9.67
N VAL A 8 -27.99 -4.68 -10.63
CA VAL A 8 -29.17 -3.85 -10.93
C VAL A 8 -30.29 -4.06 -9.90
N GLY A 9 -30.37 -5.24 -9.28
CA GLY A 9 -31.40 -5.55 -8.29
C GLY A 9 -31.50 -7.03 -7.94
N SER A 10 -32.40 -7.35 -7.02
CA SER A 10 -32.71 -8.73 -6.61
C SER A 10 -33.80 -9.34 -7.51
N LEU A 11 -33.71 -10.65 -7.72
CA LEU A 11 -34.76 -11.41 -8.40
C LEU A 11 -35.81 -11.88 -7.38
N ASP A 12 -36.68 -10.99 -6.96
CA ASP A 12 -37.68 -11.27 -5.88
C ASP A 12 -38.59 -12.44 -6.20
N LYS A 13 -38.90 -12.69 -7.46
CA LYS A 13 -39.66 -13.85 -7.93
C LYS A 13 -39.01 -15.22 -7.66
N LYS A 14 -37.71 -15.25 -7.38
CA LYS A 14 -36.98 -16.47 -7.02
C LYS A 14 -36.83 -16.67 -5.52
N ARG A 15 -37.38 -15.77 -4.72
CA ARG A 15 -37.37 -15.89 -3.25
C ARG A 15 -38.57 -16.77 -2.83
N ASP A 16 -38.28 -17.74 -1.98
CA ASP A 16 -39.27 -18.67 -1.41
C ASP A 16 -39.70 -18.30 0.03
N GLY A 17 -39.20 -17.16 0.54
CA GLY A 17 -39.48 -16.69 1.89
C GLY A 17 -38.61 -17.28 3.00
N SER A 18 -37.71 -18.22 2.66
CA SER A 18 -36.76 -18.80 3.63
C SER A 18 -35.55 -17.89 3.90
N GLN A 19 -35.33 -16.87 3.08
CA GLN A 19 -34.18 -15.97 3.18
C GLN A 19 -34.39 -14.97 4.33
N ASN A 20 -33.44 -14.95 5.25
CA ASN A 20 -33.39 -13.92 6.28
C ASN A 20 -32.74 -12.63 5.74
N LYS A 21 -33.28 -11.48 6.15
CA LYS A 21 -32.66 -10.20 5.84
C LYS A 21 -31.31 -10.11 6.57
N TRP A 22 -30.25 -9.94 5.80
CA TRP A 22 -28.94 -9.70 6.39
C TRP A 22 -28.89 -8.32 7.04
N ASN A 23 -28.37 -8.27 8.25
CA ASN A 23 -28.13 -7.03 8.98
C ASN A 23 -26.63 -6.90 9.26
N MET A 24 -26.10 -5.69 9.08
CA MET A 24 -24.71 -5.41 9.42
C MET A 24 -24.50 -5.62 10.92
N PRO A 25 -23.48 -6.41 11.33
CA PRO A 25 -23.10 -6.52 12.72
C PRO A 25 -22.72 -5.14 13.29
N SER A 26 -23.12 -4.85 14.51
CA SER A 26 -22.73 -3.61 15.22
C SER A 26 -21.36 -3.71 15.87
N THR A 27 -20.87 -4.95 16.05
CA THR A 27 -19.59 -5.24 16.71
C THR A 27 -18.62 -5.82 15.69
N CYS A 28 -17.37 -5.35 15.74
CA CYS A 28 -16.31 -5.89 14.91
C CYS A 28 -16.03 -7.36 15.28
N PRO A 29 -15.72 -8.23 14.31
CA PRO A 29 -15.29 -9.61 14.58
C PRO A 29 -14.12 -9.75 15.55
N CYS A 30 -13.35 -8.66 15.81
CA CYS A 30 -12.33 -8.66 16.87
C CYS A 30 -12.90 -8.84 18.28
N GLY A 31 -14.22 -8.58 18.48
CA GLY A 31 -14.92 -8.70 19.76
C GLY A 31 -14.80 -7.48 20.67
N GLU A 32 -13.95 -6.52 20.38
CA GLU A 32 -13.60 -5.42 21.29
C GLU A 32 -14.19 -4.07 20.87
N PHE A 33 -14.37 -3.85 19.57
CA PHE A 33 -14.73 -2.55 19.02
C PHE A 33 -16.04 -2.60 18.23
N LYS A 34 -16.69 -1.45 18.12
CA LYS A 34 -17.90 -1.27 17.31
C LYS A 34 -17.55 -1.08 15.83
N ILE A 35 -18.52 -1.35 14.99
CA ILE A 35 -18.48 -1.01 13.56
C ILE A 35 -19.22 0.31 13.38
N ASN A 36 -18.54 1.31 12.80
CA ASN A 36 -19.09 2.63 12.53
C ASN A 36 -19.10 2.90 11.03
N PHE A 37 -20.13 3.62 10.59
CA PHE A 37 -20.12 4.30 9.29
C PHE A 37 -19.46 5.65 9.49
N ILE A 38 -18.40 5.93 8.73
CA ILE A 38 -17.83 7.26 8.68
C ILE A 38 -18.74 8.10 7.77
N GLN A 39 -18.98 9.36 8.14
CA GLN A 39 -19.82 10.26 7.35
C GLN A 39 -19.34 10.26 5.89
N ASP A 40 -20.30 10.23 4.96
CA ASP A 40 -20.09 10.16 3.51
C ASP A 40 -19.45 8.85 2.98
N GLU A 41 -19.24 7.82 3.80
CA GLU A 41 -18.76 6.53 3.37
C GLU A 41 -19.84 5.45 3.40
N LYS A 42 -19.82 4.64 2.33
CA LYS A 42 -20.71 3.46 2.25
C LYS A 42 -20.14 2.22 2.94
N VAL A 43 -18.85 2.23 3.26
CA VAL A 43 -18.13 1.08 3.81
C VAL A 43 -17.95 1.27 5.31
N PRO A 44 -18.54 0.38 6.14
CA PRO A 44 -18.39 0.42 7.59
C PRO A 44 -16.99 0.01 8.02
N ARG A 45 -16.51 0.59 9.12
CA ARG A 45 -15.16 0.36 9.64
C ARG A 45 -15.17 0.08 11.14
N CYS A 46 -14.19 -0.69 11.59
CA CYS A 46 -13.94 -0.91 13.01
C CYS A 46 -13.47 0.39 13.67
N SER A 47 -14.10 0.78 14.78
CA SER A 47 -13.71 1.98 15.54
C SER A 47 -12.37 1.84 16.28
N GLY A 48 -11.82 0.63 16.35
CA GLY A 48 -10.55 0.36 17.03
C GLY A 48 -9.30 0.79 16.26
N GLY A 49 -9.42 1.15 14.97
CA GLY A 49 -8.28 1.58 14.16
C GLY A 49 -7.08 0.64 14.29
N THR A 50 -5.91 1.20 14.64
CA THR A 50 -4.66 0.46 14.84
C THR A 50 -4.66 -0.43 16.10
N SER A 51 -5.61 -0.25 17.03
CA SER A 51 -5.76 -1.12 18.21
C SER A 51 -6.54 -2.40 17.91
N CYS A 52 -7.27 -2.46 16.79
CA CYS A 52 -7.99 -3.65 16.40
C CYS A 52 -7.03 -4.71 15.85
N LYS A 53 -6.96 -5.89 16.50
CA LYS A 53 -6.08 -7.00 16.09
C LYS A 53 -6.32 -7.49 14.66
N ILE A 54 -7.57 -7.40 14.16
CA ILE A 54 -7.88 -7.79 12.78
C ILE A 54 -7.34 -6.72 11.82
N ALA A 55 -7.61 -5.43 12.09
CA ALA A 55 -7.10 -4.35 11.25
C ALA A 55 -5.57 -4.33 11.22
N LYS A 56 -4.92 -4.58 12.36
CA LYS A 56 -3.47 -4.73 12.47
C LYS A 56 -2.94 -5.86 11.60
N LYS A 57 -3.53 -7.06 11.68
CA LYS A 57 -3.16 -8.18 10.82
C LYS A 57 -3.29 -7.83 9.34
N GLU A 58 -4.41 -7.24 8.94
CA GLU A 58 -4.64 -6.84 7.54
C GLU A 58 -3.67 -5.74 7.09
N SER A 59 -3.25 -4.83 7.99
CA SER A 59 -2.24 -3.82 7.66
C SER A 59 -0.86 -4.45 7.40
N ILE A 60 -0.46 -5.47 8.18
CA ILE A 60 0.79 -6.22 7.96
C ILE A 60 0.73 -6.99 6.62
N ILE A 61 -0.41 -7.63 6.33
CA ILE A 61 -0.63 -8.34 5.06
C ILE A 61 -0.53 -7.35 3.88
N PHE A 62 -1.18 -6.20 3.98
CA PHE A 62 -1.12 -5.17 2.94
C PHE A 62 0.30 -4.64 2.76
N PHE A 63 0.99 -4.32 3.86
CA PHE A 63 2.35 -3.79 3.85
C PHE A 63 3.33 -4.72 3.11
N ALA A 64 3.23 -6.03 3.36
CA ALA A 64 4.09 -7.02 2.73
C ALA A 64 3.63 -7.43 1.32
N SER A 65 2.40 -7.11 0.92
CA SER A 65 1.78 -7.53 -0.34
C SER A 65 2.48 -6.96 -1.58
N ARG A 66 2.08 -7.47 -2.77
CA ARG A 66 2.53 -6.95 -4.08
C ARG A 66 2.22 -5.46 -4.27
N THR A 67 1.12 -4.97 -3.70
CA THR A 67 0.75 -3.55 -3.73
C THR A 67 1.62 -2.72 -2.78
N GLY A 68 2.02 -3.29 -1.66
CA GLY A 68 2.95 -2.71 -0.69
C GLY A 68 4.41 -2.92 -1.09
N LEU A 69 5.22 -3.48 -0.20
CA LEU A 69 6.67 -3.68 -0.40
C LEU A 69 7.02 -4.89 -1.25
N GLU A 70 6.06 -5.79 -1.57
CA GLU A 70 6.27 -7.01 -2.37
C GLU A 70 7.36 -7.92 -1.76
N ILE A 71 7.13 -8.33 -0.52
CA ILE A 71 8.04 -9.23 0.18
C ILE A 71 7.68 -10.67 -0.20
N ASP A 72 8.45 -11.27 -1.10
CA ASP A 72 8.22 -12.64 -1.54
C ASP A 72 8.33 -13.62 -0.35
N GLY A 73 7.40 -14.57 -0.29
CA GLY A 73 7.30 -15.51 0.83
C GLY A 73 6.47 -15.03 2.01
N MET A 74 6.07 -13.73 2.04
CA MET A 74 5.24 -13.14 3.09
C MET A 74 3.76 -13.27 2.74
N SER A 75 3.30 -14.51 2.52
CA SER A 75 1.88 -14.79 2.29
C SER A 75 1.04 -14.53 3.54
N LYS A 76 -0.28 -14.50 3.37
CA LYS A 76 -1.23 -14.38 4.49
C LYS A 76 -1.01 -15.47 5.54
N GLU A 77 -0.80 -16.70 5.10
CA GLU A 77 -0.55 -17.87 5.97
C GLU A 77 0.79 -17.72 6.71
N THR A 78 1.82 -17.22 6.02
CA THR A 78 3.12 -16.90 6.64
C THR A 78 2.96 -15.86 7.74
N ILE A 79 2.26 -14.76 7.47
CA ILE A 79 2.02 -13.70 8.44
C ILE A 79 1.19 -14.22 9.62
N GLU A 80 0.16 -15.01 9.39
CA GLU A 80 -0.64 -15.63 10.45
C GLU A 80 0.20 -16.55 11.34
N SER A 81 1.11 -17.34 10.74
CA SER A 81 2.06 -18.15 11.48
C SER A 81 2.99 -17.30 12.33
N LEU A 82 3.61 -16.27 11.77
CA LEU A 82 4.52 -15.37 12.49
C LEU A 82 3.84 -14.65 13.66
N LEU A 83 2.58 -14.21 13.47
CA LEU A 83 1.75 -13.63 14.52
C LEU A 83 1.41 -14.64 15.63
N THR A 84 1.09 -15.88 15.25
CA THR A 84 0.74 -16.95 16.20
C THR A 84 1.91 -17.34 17.11
N PHE A 85 3.12 -17.30 16.57
CA PHE A 85 4.35 -17.62 17.31
C PHE A 85 5.01 -16.35 17.92
N ASP A 86 4.31 -15.22 17.97
CA ASP A 86 4.78 -13.94 18.54
C ASP A 86 6.11 -13.43 17.94
N LEU A 87 6.45 -13.83 16.71
CA LEU A 87 7.66 -13.37 16.02
C LEU A 87 7.50 -11.98 15.42
N ILE A 88 6.27 -11.58 15.09
CA ILE A 88 5.91 -10.23 14.66
C ILE A 88 4.64 -9.78 15.38
N LYS A 89 4.51 -8.46 15.63
CA LYS A 89 3.32 -7.81 16.17
C LYS A 89 2.94 -6.59 15.33
N GLU A 90 3.91 -5.95 14.75
CA GLU A 90 3.80 -4.73 13.95
C GLU A 90 4.56 -4.90 12.62
N VAL A 91 4.38 -3.96 11.70
CA VAL A 91 5.03 -4.04 10.38
C VAL A 91 6.56 -3.96 10.46
N GLU A 92 7.08 -3.17 11.40
CA GLU A 92 8.52 -2.99 11.61
C GLU A 92 9.21 -4.24 12.14
N ASP A 93 8.49 -5.14 12.81
CA ASP A 93 9.05 -6.39 13.34
C ASP A 93 9.49 -7.34 12.22
N ILE A 94 8.90 -7.21 11.03
CA ILE A 94 9.29 -7.98 9.84
C ILE A 94 10.79 -7.86 9.60
N PHE A 95 11.36 -6.66 9.79
CA PHE A 95 12.77 -6.36 9.54
C PHE A 95 13.69 -6.72 10.69
N SER A 96 13.16 -7.35 11.74
CA SER A 96 13.90 -7.92 12.87
C SER A 96 13.92 -9.45 12.86
N LEU A 97 13.18 -10.08 11.93
CA LEU A 97 13.13 -11.53 11.80
C LEU A 97 14.51 -12.10 11.50
N LYS A 98 14.85 -13.20 12.17
CA LYS A 98 16.10 -13.92 11.99
C LYS A 98 15.85 -15.30 11.42
N TYR A 99 16.78 -15.78 10.62
CA TYR A 99 16.75 -17.12 10.07
C TYR A 99 16.55 -18.20 11.15
N GLU A 100 17.28 -18.09 12.27
CA GLU A 100 17.27 -19.04 13.38
C GLU A 100 15.89 -19.15 14.06
N ASP A 101 15.08 -18.12 14.00
CA ASP A 101 13.73 -18.12 14.55
C ASP A 101 12.74 -18.77 13.58
N LEU A 102 12.93 -18.51 12.28
CA LEU A 102 12.06 -19.08 11.24
C LEU A 102 12.18 -20.60 11.12
N ILE A 103 13.38 -21.16 11.17
CA ILE A 103 13.59 -22.60 11.05
C ILE A 103 13.04 -23.40 12.23
N LYS A 104 12.73 -22.75 13.37
CA LYS A 104 12.06 -23.38 14.52
C LYS A 104 10.56 -23.54 14.32
N LEU A 105 9.99 -22.86 13.33
CA LEU A 105 8.56 -22.92 13.06
C LEU A 105 8.18 -24.23 12.36
N PRO A 106 7.00 -24.80 12.65
CA PRO A 106 6.51 -25.98 11.95
C PRO A 106 6.43 -25.73 10.43
N GLN A 107 6.85 -26.71 9.64
CA GLN A 107 6.82 -26.67 8.16
C GLN A 107 7.73 -25.60 7.53
N TRP A 108 8.73 -25.11 8.28
CA TRP A 108 9.77 -24.27 7.74
C TRP A 108 11.05 -25.05 7.47
N GLU A 109 11.53 -24.94 6.25
CA GLU A 109 12.77 -25.54 5.77
C GLU A 109 13.80 -24.45 5.49
N ASP A 110 15.08 -24.81 5.46
CA ASP A 110 16.20 -23.87 5.24
C ASP A 110 16.00 -22.96 4.03
N LYS A 111 15.55 -23.55 2.90
CA LYS A 111 15.34 -22.79 1.66
C LYS A 111 14.23 -21.75 1.80
N LYS A 112 13.13 -22.09 2.49
CA LYS A 112 12.01 -21.17 2.71
C LYS A 112 12.42 -20.03 3.62
N ALA A 113 13.11 -20.31 4.71
CA ALA A 113 13.61 -19.33 5.66
C ALA A 113 14.63 -18.38 5.00
N SER A 114 15.63 -18.90 4.31
CA SER A 114 16.64 -18.10 3.60
C SER A 114 16.05 -17.21 2.53
N ASN A 115 15.09 -17.73 1.73
CA ASN A 115 14.42 -16.94 0.70
C ASN A 115 13.63 -15.77 1.30
N LEU A 116 12.93 -16.01 2.41
CA LEU A 116 12.18 -14.95 3.09
C LEU A 116 13.11 -13.86 3.62
N ILE A 117 14.20 -14.20 4.32
CA ILE A 117 15.17 -13.23 4.82
C ILE A 117 15.76 -12.41 3.66
N THR A 118 16.17 -13.05 2.58
CA THR A 118 16.69 -12.37 1.39
C THR A 118 15.66 -11.41 0.79
N SER A 119 14.38 -11.80 0.76
CA SER A 119 13.31 -10.94 0.24
C SER A 119 13.04 -9.75 1.16
N ILE A 120 13.08 -9.94 2.47
CA ILE A 120 12.97 -8.85 3.45
C ILE A 120 14.10 -7.84 3.26
N GLU A 121 15.36 -8.30 3.19
CA GLU A 121 16.52 -7.43 2.97
C GLU A 121 16.44 -6.66 1.64
N LYS A 122 15.98 -7.31 0.57
CA LYS A 122 15.74 -6.67 -0.72
C LYS A 122 14.67 -5.57 -0.63
N SER A 123 13.62 -5.79 0.15
CA SER A 123 12.50 -4.86 0.26
C SER A 123 12.88 -3.54 0.96
N ILE A 124 13.91 -3.52 1.81
CA ILE A 124 14.45 -2.31 2.45
C ILE A 124 14.94 -1.29 1.39
N LYS A 125 15.40 -1.78 0.24
CA LYS A 125 15.88 -0.93 -0.88
C LYS A 125 14.75 -0.40 -1.77
N SER A 126 13.50 -0.60 -1.37
CA SER A 126 12.34 -0.09 -2.12
C SER A 126 12.36 1.44 -2.20
N PRO A 127 11.89 2.03 -3.31
CA PRO A 127 11.79 3.48 -3.42
C PRO A 127 10.82 4.06 -2.39
N PRO A 128 11.02 5.31 -1.93
CA PRO A 128 10.20 5.94 -0.91
C PRO A 128 8.72 6.01 -1.27
N SER A 129 8.36 6.15 -2.55
CA SER A 129 6.97 6.12 -3.00
C SER A 129 6.31 4.76 -2.77
N ARG A 130 7.09 3.67 -2.87
CA ARG A 130 6.59 2.32 -2.57
C ARG A 130 6.39 2.12 -1.07
N LEU A 131 7.33 2.59 -0.25
CA LEU A 131 7.18 2.59 1.21
C LEU A 131 5.95 3.40 1.63
N LEU A 132 5.78 4.62 1.10
CA LEU A 132 4.61 5.46 1.38
C LEU A 132 3.29 4.77 1.01
N THR A 133 3.26 4.02 -0.10
CA THR A 133 2.10 3.19 -0.46
C THR A 133 1.87 2.07 0.55
N ALA A 134 2.94 1.38 0.97
CA ALA A 134 2.87 0.24 1.88
C ALA A 134 2.36 0.60 3.28
N LEU A 135 2.56 1.85 3.74
CA LEU A 135 2.03 2.35 5.00
C LEU A 135 0.49 2.31 5.08
N GLY A 136 -0.19 2.12 3.95
CA GLY A 136 -1.63 1.94 3.91
C GLY A 136 -2.42 3.19 4.32
N ILE A 137 -1.83 4.37 4.18
CA ILE A 137 -2.53 5.64 4.42
C ILE A 137 -3.70 5.74 3.45
N ARG A 138 -4.88 6.01 3.99
CA ARG A 138 -6.09 6.02 3.22
C ARG A 138 -6.02 7.01 2.06
N PHE A 139 -6.55 6.63 0.90
CA PHE A 139 -6.48 7.37 -0.38
C PHE A 139 -5.07 7.58 -0.94
N ILE A 140 -4.02 7.13 -0.25
CA ILE A 140 -2.64 7.16 -0.76
C ILE A 140 -2.28 5.80 -1.34
N GLY A 141 -2.65 5.59 -2.61
CA GLY A 141 -2.20 4.44 -3.41
C GLY A 141 -0.94 4.79 -4.21
N LYS A 142 -0.46 3.86 -5.02
CA LYS A 142 0.78 4.00 -5.83
C LYS A 142 0.88 5.33 -6.58
N ARG A 143 -0.21 5.75 -7.28
CA ARG A 143 -0.22 7.00 -8.06
C ARG A 143 -0.06 8.22 -7.16
N THR A 144 -0.83 8.29 -6.07
CA THR A 144 -0.79 9.40 -5.12
C THR A 144 0.55 9.47 -4.40
N ALA A 145 1.11 8.32 -4.00
CA ALA A 145 2.43 8.23 -3.36
C ALA A 145 3.54 8.73 -4.29
N ASN A 146 3.55 8.29 -5.56
CA ASN A 146 4.50 8.80 -6.55
C ASN A 146 4.37 10.31 -6.73
N LEU A 147 3.14 10.82 -6.85
CA LEU A 147 2.90 12.26 -7.02
C LEU A 147 3.41 13.08 -5.82
N LEU A 148 3.17 12.60 -4.60
CA LEU A 148 3.66 13.26 -3.39
C LEU A 148 5.20 13.26 -3.34
N ILE A 149 5.83 12.12 -3.59
CA ILE A 149 7.29 12.01 -3.58
C ILE A 149 7.93 12.86 -4.68
N GLN A 150 7.38 12.89 -5.88
CA GLN A 150 7.88 13.74 -6.98
C GLN A 150 7.84 15.23 -6.63
N ASN A 151 6.82 15.69 -5.89
CA ASN A 151 6.69 17.11 -5.52
C ASN A 151 7.52 17.49 -4.29
N PHE A 152 7.62 16.62 -3.30
CA PHE A 152 8.31 16.93 -2.03
C PHE A 152 9.72 16.34 -1.94
N GLY A 153 10.04 15.31 -2.73
CA GLY A 153 11.35 14.66 -2.75
C GLY A 153 11.63 13.71 -1.59
N SER A 154 10.85 13.74 -0.52
CA SER A 154 11.04 12.81 0.61
C SER A 154 9.77 12.61 1.44
N ILE A 155 9.70 11.46 2.14
CA ILE A 155 8.60 11.16 3.07
C ILE A 155 8.57 12.20 4.20
N ASN A 156 9.72 12.59 4.75
CA ASN A 156 9.79 13.57 5.83
C ASN A 156 9.17 14.91 5.41
N LYS A 157 9.52 15.44 4.23
CA LYS A 157 8.93 16.68 3.72
C LYS A 157 7.43 16.58 3.46
N ILE A 158 6.93 15.39 3.06
CA ILE A 158 5.48 15.16 2.93
C ILE A 158 4.80 15.24 4.30
N LEU A 159 5.43 14.68 5.34
CA LEU A 159 4.89 14.73 6.69
C LEU A 159 4.91 16.16 7.28
N ASP A 160 5.92 16.95 6.96
CA ASP A 160 6.07 18.34 7.40
C ASP A 160 5.19 19.31 6.60
N ALA A 161 4.70 18.90 5.43
CA ALA A 161 3.88 19.74 4.56
C ALA A 161 2.56 20.14 5.23
N ASN A 162 2.19 21.40 5.05
CA ASN A 162 0.88 21.92 5.45
C ASN A 162 -0.19 21.62 4.38
N SER A 163 -1.45 21.82 4.72
CA SER A 163 -2.57 21.54 3.82
C SER A 163 -2.54 22.39 2.55
N GLU A 164 -2.12 23.65 2.66
CA GLU A 164 -2.07 24.58 1.52
C GLU A 164 -1.04 24.16 0.48
N ASP A 165 0.10 23.60 0.90
CA ASP A 165 1.13 23.09 0.00
C ASP A 165 0.68 21.81 -0.70
N LEU A 166 -0.06 20.96 0.01
CA LEU A 166 -0.63 19.75 -0.56
C LEU A 166 -1.74 20.05 -1.57
N GLU A 167 -2.57 21.08 -1.34
CA GLU A 167 -3.66 21.51 -2.23
C GLU A 167 -3.15 22.07 -3.57
N LYS A 168 -1.94 22.63 -3.62
CA LYS A 168 -1.32 23.14 -4.86
C LYS A 168 -0.98 22.03 -5.84
N ILE A 169 -0.89 20.76 -5.38
CA ILE A 169 -0.51 19.64 -6.23
C ILE A 169 -1.73 19.16 -7.00
N HIS A 170 -1.68 19.30 -8.32
CA HIS A 170 -2.75 18.81 -9.19
C HIS A 170 -2.91 17.28 -9.05
N GLY A 171 -4.11 16.84 -8.71
CA GLY A 171 -4.44 15.42 -8.50
C GLY A 171 -4.41 14.94 -7.04
N ILE A 172 -4.10 15.83 -6.08
CA ILE A 172 -4.30 15.60 -4.65
C ILE A 172 -5.67 16.14 -4.25
N SER A 173 -6.51 15.27 -3.69
CA SER A 173 -7.85 15.66 -3.20
C SER A 173 -7.82 16.02 -1.72
N VAL A 174 -8.83 16.77 -1.28
CA VAL A 174 -9.04 17.08 0.14
C VAL A 174 -9.10 15.80 1.00
N SER A 175 -9.67 14.71 0.48
CA SER A 175 -9.71 13.43 1.20
C SER A 175 -8.31 12.83 1.44
N VAL A 176 -7.37 13.01 0.52
CA VAL A 176 -5.96 12.59 0.70
C VAL A 176 -5.31 13.42 1.79
N ILE A 177 -5.51 14.75 1.76
CA ILE A 177 -4.94 15.69 2.73
C ILE A 177 -5.43 15.38 4.14
N ASN A 178 -6.74 15.22 4.30
CA ASN A 178 -7.34 14.86 5.58
C ASN A 178 -6.81 13.55 6.11
N SER A 179 -6.75 12.51 5.27
CA SER A 179 -6.24 11.20 5.67
C SER A 179 -4.76 11.23 6.06
N LEU A 180 -3.94 12.00 5.37
CA LEU A 180 -2.54 12.19 5.72
C LEU A 180 -2.40 12.92 7.07
N ASN A 181 -3.18 13.98 7.27
CA ASN A 181 -3.17 14.75 8.52
C ASN A 181 -3.65 13.90 9.70
N GLU A 182 -4.73 13.13 9.55
CA GLU A 182 -5.21 12.20 10.58
C GLU A 182 -4.15 11.13 10.90
N TRP A 183 -3.50 10.60 9.87
CA TRP A 183 -2.47 9.58 10.03
C TRP A 183 -1.24 10.10 10.79
N LYS A 184 -0.83 11.36 10.55
CA LYS A 184 0.27 12.04 11.26
C LYS A 184 -0.03 12.26 12.75
N LEU A 185 -1.28 12.38 13.15
CA LEU A 185 -1.67 12.59 14.55
C LEU A 185 -1.53 11.32 15.41
N VAL A 186 -1.39 10.17 14.80
CA VAL A 186 -1.22 8.91 15.51
C VAL A 186 0.26 8.70 15.80
N GLU A 187 0.68 8.94 17.04
CA GLU A 187 2.08 8.81 17.49
C GLU A 187 2.73 7.48 17.08
N LYS A 188 1.97 6.39 17.18
CA LYS A 188 2.43 5.07 16.77
C LYS A 188 2.89 5.01 15.31
N ASN A 189 2.21 5.72 14.40
CA ASN A 189 2.58 5.75 12.99
C ASN A 189 3.94 6.41 12.78
N LEU A 190 4.22 7.49 13.54
CA LEU A 190 5.50 8.17 13.49
C LEU A 190 6.63 7.32 14.09
N LEU A 191 6.34 6.60 15.17
CA LEU A 191 7.30 5.64 15.75
C LEU A 191 7.62 4.51 14.75
N THR A 192 6.62 3.94 14.09
CA THR A 192 6.84 2.93 13.04
C THR A 192 7.74 3.48 11.93
N LEU A 193 7.50 4.72 11.46
CA LEU A 193 8.36 5.34 10.45
C LEU A 193 9.81 5.50 10.92
N ASN A 194 10.01 6.00 12.13
CA ASN A 194 11.36 6.15 12.71
C ASN A 194 12.07 4.81 12.76
N THR A 195 11.39 3.76 13.23
CA THR A 195 11.96 2.41 13.27
C THR A 195 12.30 1.89 11.88
N LEU A 196 11.44 2.12 10.86
CA LEU A 196 11.74 1.73 9.49
C LEU A 196 12.95 2.48 8.93
N GLN A 197 13.10 3.76 9.26
CA GLN A 197 14.30 4.54 8.88
C GLN A 197 15.57 3.97 9.54
N GLU A 198 15.51 3.61 10.82
CA GLU A 198 16.60 2.93 11.53
C GLU A 198 16.95 1.56 10.94
N LYS A 199 15.96 0.85 10.38
CA LYS A 199 16.16 -0.41 9.63
C LYS A 199 16.79 -0.22 8.26
N GLY A 200 17.03 1.03 7.83
CA GLY A 200 17.75 1.35 6.60
C GLY A 200 16.87 1.69 5.40
N PHE A 201 15.58 1.90 5.59
CA PHE A 201 14.73 2.40 4.51
C PHE A 201 15.14 3.81 4.11
N ASN A 202 15.25 4.02 2.79
CA ASN A 202 15.49 5.36 2.27
C ASN A 202 14.17 6.14 2.18
N PHE A 203 14.14 7.32 2.79
CA PHE A 203 12.99 8.22 2.76
C PHE A 203 13.10 9.32 1.70
N GLU A 204 14.27 9.48 1.10
CA GLU A 204 14.53 10.47 0.07
C GLU A 204 14.49 9.84 -1.31
N GLU A 205 13.83 10.49 -2.23
CA GLU A 205 13.99 10.13 -3.62
C GLU A 205 15.40 10.53 -4.04
N ILE A 206 16.19 9.55 -4.43
CA ILE A 206 17.44 9.84 -5.10
C ILE A 206 17.03 10.40 -6.47
N ASN A 207 16.85 11.72 -6.51
CA ASN A 207 16.74 12.45 -7.77
C ASN A 207 18.06 12.27 -8.53
N THR A 208 18.24 11.16 -9.19
CA THR A 208 18.94 11.19 -10.44
C THR A 208 18.05 12.01 -11.37
N VAL A 209 18.12 13.33 -11.30
CA VAL A 209 17.70 14.20 -12.39
C VAL A 209 18.61 13.82 -13.55
N ILE A 210 18.25 12.77 -14.23
CA ILE A 210 18.71 12.55 -15.57
C ILE A 210 17.94 13.60 -16.35
N ASP A 211 18.62 14.69 -16.66
CA ASP A 211 18.17 15.65 -17.68
C ASP A 211 18.11 14.86 -18.98
N SER A 212 16.99 14.18 -19.18
CA SER A 212 16.79 13.24 -20.26
C SER A 212 15.81 13.85 -21.24
N GLU A 213 15.97 13.49 -22.50
CA GLU A 213 15.08 13.89 -23.58
C GLU A 213 13.61 13.49 -23.35
N LEU A 214 13.33 12.64 -22.34
CA LEU A 214 12.01 12.18 -21.97
C LEU A 214 11.38 13.01 -20.84
N SER A 215 12.13 13.90 -20.21
CA SER A 215 11.66 14.71 -19.09
C SER A 215 10.45 15.57 -19.48
N GLY A 216 9.36 15.45 -18.71
CA GLY A 216 8.11 16.18 -18.93
C GLY A 216 7.23 15.68 -20.07
N LYS A 217 7.67 14.66 -20.84
CA LYS A 217 6.88 14.08 -21.94
C LYS A 217 5.92 13.00 -21.46
N THR A 218 4.78 12.87 -22.11
CA THR A 218 3.74 11.90 -21.81
C THR A 218 3.64 10.87 -22.95
N PHE A 219 3.81 9.61 -22.60
CA PHE A 219 3.84 8.48 -23.54
C PHE A 219 2.62 7.58 -23.39
N VAL A 220 2.22 6.94 -24.49
CA VAL A 220 1.26 5.84 -24.51
C VAL A 220 1.91 4.64 -25.16
N ILE A 221 1.97 3.52 -24.47
CA ILE A 221 2.52 2.29 -25.00
C ILE A 221 1.38 1.47 -25.62
N THR A 222 1.45 1.23 -26.93
CA THR A 222 0.48 0.41 -27.67
C THR A 222 1.18 -0.78 -28.30
N GLY A 223 0.46 -1.88 -28.53
CA GLY A 223 0.99 -3.08 -29.17
C GLY A 223 1.83 -3.97 -28.25
N THR A 224 2.53 -4.95 -28.87
CA THR A 224 3.38 -5.93 -28.18
C THR A 224 4.84 -5.53 -28.34
N LEU A 225 5.55 -5.44 -27.21
CA LEU A 225 6.99 -5.16 -27.20
C LEU A 225 7.76 -6.46 -27.48
N GLN A 226 8.74 -6.41 -28.39
CA GLN A 226 9.48 -7.62 -28.82
C GLN A 226 10.56 -8.07 -27.84
N ASN A 227 11.19 -7.15 -27.06
CA ASN A 227 12.39 -7.42 -26.27
C ASN A 227 12.27 -7.05 -24.79
N SER A 228 11.12 -6.62 -24.30
CA SER A 228 10.92 -6.20 -22.90
C SER A 228 9.47 -6.38 -22.48
N ASN A 229 9.24 -6.64 -21.21
CA ASN A 229 7.86 -6.60 -20.71
C ASN A 229 7.38 -5.14 -20.61
N ARG A 230 6.08 -4.95 -20.70
CA ARG A 230 5.46 -3.62 -20.68
C ARG A 230 5.82 -2.82 -19.42
N GLN A 231 5.94 -3.49 -18.27
CA GLN A 231 6.23 -2.84 -17.01
C GLN A 231 7.67 -2.32 -16.96
N ASP A 232 8.63 -3.06 -17.50
CA ASP A 232 10.03 -2.63 -17.55
C ASP A 232 10.20 -1.39 -18.41
N PHE A 233 9.43 -1.32 -19.52
CA PHE A 233 9.45 -0.16 -20.40
C PHE A 233 8.80 1.07 -19.77
N ILE A 234 7.69 0.88 -19.02
CA ILE A 234 7.07 1.93 -18.22
C ILE A 234 8.08 2.47 -17.19
N ASN A 235 8.72 1.57 -16.45
CA ASN A 235 9.71 1.93 -15.43
C ASN A 235 10.91 2.70 -16.04
N LEU A 236 11.31 2.32 -17.27
CA LEU A 236 12.40 3.01 -17.98
C LEU A 236 12.03 4.44 -18.37
N ILE A 237 10.81 4.66 -18.90
CA ILE A 237 10.31 6.00 -19.24
C ILE A 237 10.19 6.85 -17.97
N GLU A 238 9.56 6.32 -16.92
CA GLU A 238 9.38 7.03 -15.66
C GLU A 238 10.72 7.36 -15.00
N LYS A 239 11.69 6.44 -15.04
CA LYS A 239 13.05 6.67 -14.53
C LYS A 239 13.78 7.81 -15.27
N ASN A 240 13.44 8.04 -16.53
CA ASN A 240 13.99 9.11 -17.34
C ASN A 240 13.09 10.37 -17.36
N GLY A 241 12.22 10.55 -16.37
CA GLY A 241 11.42 11.77 -16.19
C GLY A 241 10.22 11.91 -17.11
N GLY A 242 9.91 10.88 -17.93
CA GLY A 242 8.68 10.80 -18.71
C GLY A 242 7.51 10.24 -17.90
N SER A 243 6.29 10.38 -18.38
CA SER A 243 5.08 9.77 -17.82
C SER A 243 4.40 8.85 -18.82
N VAL A 244 3.73 7.77 -18.33
CA VAL A 244 3.02 6.84 -19.20
C VAL A 244 1.54 6.82 -18.85
N THR A 245 0.68 6.99 -19.87
CA THR A 245 -0.77 6.93 -19.74
C THR A 245 -1.34 5.75 -20.52
N THR A 246 -2.57 5.34 -20.18
CA THR A 246 -3.25 4.20 -20.82
C THR A 246 -4.00 4.58 -22.09
N SER A 247 -4.26 5.87 -22.32
CA SER A 247 -5.02 6.38 -23.47
C SER A 247 -4.35 7.60 -24.07
N ILE A 248 -4.44 7.71 -25.40
CA ILE A 248 -3.95 8.87 -26.16
C ILE A 248 -4.84 10.08 -25.82
N SER A 249 -4.21 11.21 -25.54
CA SER A 249 -4.87 12.48 -25.31
C SER A 249 -4.14 13.60 -26.06
N LYS A 250 -4.66 14.83 -25.99
CA LYS A 250 -3.97 16.02 -26.57
C LYS A 250 -2.62 16.33 -25.92
N ASN A 251 -2.35 15.73 -24.76
CA ASN A 251 -1.13 15.89 -24.00
C ASN A 251 -0.17 14.69 -24.17
N THR A 252 -0.37 13.86 -25.17
CA THR A 252 0.53 12.74 -25.52
C THR A 252 1.54 13.25 -26.54
N ASP A 253 2.84 13.07 -26.27
CA ASP A 253 3.96 13.48 -27.13
C ASP A 253 4.34 12.42 -28.15
#